data_f15b64fbb0a1cb08b6957cf76c62ade9
#
_entry.id   f15b64fbb0a1cb08b6957cf76c62ade9
#
_cell.length_a   1.000
_cell.length_b   1.000
_cell.length_c   1.000
_cell.angle_alpha   90.00
_cell.angle_beta   90.00
_cell.angle_gamma   90.00
#
_symmetry.space_group_name_H-M   'P 1'
#
loop_
_entity.id
_entity.type
_entity.pdbx_description
1 polymer ?
#
loop_
_entity_poly.entity_id
_entity_poly.type
_entity_poly.pdbx_seq_one_letter_code
_entity_poly.pdbx_strand_id
1 'polypeptide(L)'
;MPRLGLGMPIVSDVSSAPVVAIDDFVFLNDISGELTPNSTAVRKNLLLQSQTFKTTWTTNNAAIPNDLYTAPDGTLTAQAITASSAGASDVFVNQVVATTAGETYTYSAHVKVGANGFVILQFGDGSTNRQAWFNADTGSVGSASNLISTHFQKLDNGWRRVSITFQASTTTSSSLVRIFTAAASGSSATGAAFQAGTDLLYIWGAQLEEDSRPSNYMVTTNTAVTVAASFGDVSEVWDFDGTDIMLEASFSKDEGAWEVNSDDDLIPKDV
;
A
#
# COMPACT_ATOMS: atom_id res chain seq x y z
N MET A 1 -2.36 -34.89 -16.56
CA MET A 1 -3.09 -34.10 -15.57
C MET A 1 -2.92 -32.66 -15.98
N PRO A 2 -3.99 -31.89 -16.09
CA PRO A 2 -3.83 -30.47 -16.39
C PRO A 2 -3.06 -29.80 -15.26
N ARG A 3 -2.00 -29.07 -15.58
CA ARG A 3 -1.31 -28.19 -14.65
C ARG A 3 -1.77 -26.78 -14.97
N LEU A 4 -2.24 -26.08 -13.95
CA LEU A 4 -2.25 -24.63 -14.03
C LEU A 4 -0.80 -24.19 -14.11
N GLY A 5 -0.48 -23.22 -14.93
CA GLY A 5 0.87 -22.68 -15.09
C GLY A 5 1.56 -22.18 -13.82
N LEU A 6 0.95 -22.39 -12.67
CA LEU A 6 1.47 -22.15 -11.31
C LEU A 6 2.37 -23.29 -10.79
N GLY A 7 2.62 -24.34 -11.61
CA GLY A 7 3.45 -25.46 -11.17
C GLY A 7 2.84 -26.32 -10.06
N MET A 8 1.64 -26.04 -9.62
CA MET A 8 0.97 -26.83 -8.60
C MET A 8 0.19 -27.99 -9.25
N PRO A 9 0.33 -29.22 -8.74
CA PRO A 9 -0.47 -30.33 -9.23
C PRO A 9 -1.94 -30.08 -8.90
N ILE A 10 -2.81 -30.15 -9.91
CA ILE A 10 -4.25 -30.18 -9.66
C ILE A 10 -4.57 -31.54 -9.06
N VAL A 11 -4.99 -31.54 -7.82
CA VAL A 11 -5.43 -32.75 -7.13
C VAL A 11 -6.84 -33.07 -7.61
N SER A 12 -7.03 -34.22 -8.22
CA SER A 12 -8.32 -34.68 -8.77
C SER A 12 -9.32 -35.13 -7.69
N ASP A 13 -8.98 -35.04 -6.43
CA ASP A 13 -9.86 -35.49 -5.34
C ASP A 13 -10.54 -34.29 -4.66
N VAL A 14 -11.82 -34.19 -4.85
CA VAL A 14 -12.65 -32.99 -4.71
C VAL A 14 -13.11 -32.76 -3.28
N SER A 15 -12.77 -33.63 -2.35
CA SER A 15 -13.25 -33.47 -0.96
C SER A 15 -12.47 -32.40 -0.15
N SER A 16 -11.38 -31.88 -0.71
CA SER A 16 -10.57 -30.83 -0.09
C SER A 16 -9.71 -30.10 -1.11
N ALA A 17 -10.34 -29.33 -1.99
CA ALA A 17 -9.59 -28.46 -2.88
C ALA A 17 -8.75 -27.47 -2.06
N PRO A 18 -7.45 -27.32 -2.33
CA PRO A 18 -6.66 -26.34 -1.62
C PRO A 18 -7.16 -24.94 -1.99
N VAL A 19 -7.45 -24.16 -0.96
CA VAL A 19 -7.71 -22.73 -1.11
C VAL A 19 -6.35 -22.05 -1.16
N VAL A 20 -6.04 -21.42 -2.29
CA VAL A 20 -4.84 -20.60 -2.43
C VAL A 20 -5.30 -19.16 -2.33
N ALA A 21 -4.94 -18.50 -1.26
CA ALA A 21 -5.13 -17.07 -1.14
C ALA A 21 -3.94 -16.37 -1.78
N ILE A 22 -4.18 -15.62 -2.84
CA ILE A 22 -3.20 -14.74 -3.46
C ILE A 22 -3.75 -13.33 -3.30
N ASP A 23 -3.18 -12.58 -2.40
CA ASP A 23 -3.63 -11.25 -2.02
C ASP A 23 -5.14 -11.18 -1.75
N ASP A 24 -5.92 -10.61 -2.61
CA ASP A 24 -7.37 -10.47 -2.45
C ASP A 24 -8.18 -11.53 -3.15
N PHE A 25 -7.51 -12.50 -3.73
CA PHE A 25 -8.17 -13.57 -4.47
C PHE A 25 -8.03 -14.88 -3.74
N VAL A 26 -9.16 -15.46 -3.38
CA VAL A 26 -9.24 -16.87 -3.03
C VAL A 26 -9.61 -17.61 -4.31
N PHE A 27 -8.69 -18.38 -4.83
CA PHE A 27 -8.98 -19.26 -5.96
C PHE A 27 -9.47 -20.59 -5.42
N LEU A 28 -10.73 -20.89 -5.70
CA LEU A 28 -11.27 -22.23 -5.49
C LEU A 28 -11.12 -23.00 -6.79
N ASN A 29 -10.28 -24.02 -6.76
CA ASN A 29 -10.24 -24.99 -7.85
C ASN A 29 -11.41 -25.94 -7.65
N ASP A 30 -12.48 -25.73 -8.39
CA ASP A 30 -13.58 -26.68 -8.42
C ASP A 30 -13.29 -27.88 -9.36
N ILE A 31 -14.19 -28.87 -9.38
CA ILE A 31 -14.05 -30.07 -10.23
C ILE A 31 -14.09 -29.77 -11.73
N SER A 32 -14.51 -28.59 -12.14
CA SER A 32 -14.55 -28.16 -13.54
C SER A 32 -13.21 -27.56 -13.98
N GLY A 33 -12.32 -27.24 -13.04
CA GLY A 33 -11.06 -26.57 -13.30
C GLY A 33 -11.20 -25.06 -13.49
N GLU A 34 -12.39 -24.51 -13.29
CA GLU A 34 -12.58 -23.07 -13.31
C GLU A 34 -11.99 -22.43 -12.04
N LEU A 35 -11.23 -21.36 -12.24
CA LEU A 35 -10.78 -20.50 -11.16
C LEU A 35 -11.84 -19.43 -10.93
N THR A 36 -12.51 -19.50 -9.79
CA THR A 36 -13.46 -18.46 -9.41
C THR A 36 -12.84 -17.55 -8.36
N PRO A 37 -12.83 -16.23 -8.57
CA PRO A 37 -12.37 -15.32 -7.54
C PRO A 37 -13.36 -15.32 -6.38
N ASN A 38 -12.85 -15.17 -5.18
CA ASN A 38 -13.70 -14.76 -4.07
C ASN A 38 -14.13 -13.31 -4.30
N SER A 39 -15.23 -13.13 -5.01
CA SER A 39 -15.74 -11.81 -5.42
C SER A 39 -16.25 -10.94 -4.27
N THR A 40 -16.02 -11.34 -3.03
CA THR A 40 -16.55 -10.62 -1.85
C THR A 40 -15.49 -9.75 -1.16
N ALA A 41 -14.22 -9.80 -1.57
CA ALA A 41 -13.21 -8.90 -1.04
C ALA A 41 -13.55 -7.47 -1.47
N VAL A 42 -13.97 -6.67 -0.52
CA VAL A 42 -14.29 -5.26 -0.73
C VAL A 42 -13.17 -4.45 -0.11
N ARG A 43 -12.46 -3.69 -0.93
CA ARG A 43 -11.39 -2.82 -0.46
C ARG A 43 -11.88 -1.41 -0.23
N LYS A 44 -11.34 -0.77 0.76
CA LYS A 44 -11.75 0.56 1.15
C LYS A 44 -10.56 1.39 1.62
N ASN A 45 -10.34 2.53 0.98
CA ASN A 45 -9.45 3.53 1.56
C ASN A 45 -10.23 4.31 2.63
N LEU A 46 -9.82 4.15 3.88
CA LEU A 46 -10.45 4.78 5.05
C LEU A 46 -10.04 6.25 5.22
N LEU A 47 -8.93 6.68 4.59
CA LEU A 47 -8.47 8.06 4.66
C LEU A 47 -9.26 8.93 3.70
N LEU A 48 -9.48 10.17 4.10
CA LEU A 48 -10.11 11.20 3.27
C LEU A 48 -9.04 12.10 2.66
N GLN A 49 -9.37 12.73 1.52
CA GLN A 49 -8.46 13.68 0.86
C GLN A 49 -7.07 13.08 0.66
N SER A 50 -7.03 11.89 0.07
CA SER A 50 -5.80 11.09 -0.04
C SER A 50 -4.69 11.72 -0.90
N GLN A 51 -5.03 12.75 -1.67
CA GLN A 51 -4.08 13.55 -2.47
C GLN A 51 -3.94 15.00 -1.97
N THR A 52 -4.79 15.43 -1.02
CA THR A 52 -4.82 16.83 -0.56
C THR A 52 -4.62 16.89 0.95
N PHE A 53 -3.39 17.12 1.38
CA PHE A 53 -2.98 17.06 2.78
C PHE A 53 -3.24 18.37 3.54
N LYS A 54 -4.35 19.05 3.26
CA LYS A 54 -4.72 20.35 3.87
C LYS A 54 -6.08 20.36 4.55
N THR A 55 -7.07 19.68 4.00
CA THR A 55 -8.47 19.86 4.39
C THR A 55 -8.86 18.99 5.58
N THR A 56 -8.59 17.68 5.53
CA THR A 56 -8.87 16.71 6.60
C THR A 56 -7.63 16.29 7.36
N TRP A 57 -6.50 16.74 6.88
CA TRP A 57 -5.20 16.53 7.51
C TRP A 57 -4.81 17.71 8.36
N THR A 58 -4.21 17.45 9.48
CA THR A 58 -3.60 18.46 10.36
C THR A 58 -2.09 18.36 10.30
N THR A 59 -1.42 19.47 10.55
CA THR A 59 0.04 19.56 10.53
C THR A 59 0.59 19.80 11.93
N ASN A 60 1.77 19.25 12.21
CA ASN A 60 2.55 19.58 13.39
C ASN A 60 3.94 20.05 12.96
N ASN A 61 4.31 21.26 13.34
CA ASN A 61 5.56 21.91 12.93
C ASN A 61 5.83 21.85 11.42
N ALA A 62 4.80 21.55 10.64
CA ALA A 62 4.83 21.37 9.19
C ALA A 62 3.91 22.40 8.51
N ALA A 63 4.24 22.72 7.28
CA ALA A 63 3.35 23.40 6.36
C ALA A 63 3.24 22.60 5.06
N ILE A 64 2.09 22.73 4.41
CA ILE A 64 1.85 22.18 3.06
C ILE A 64 1.69 23.41 2.13
N PRO A 65 2.68 23.74 1.31
CA PRO A 65 2.58 24.82 0.34
C PRO A 65 1.44 24.61 -0.67
N ASN A 66 1.11 25.66 -1.42
CA ASN A 66 0.11 25.56 -2.49
C ASN A 66 0.67 24.97 -3.78
N ASP A 67 2.00 24.90 -3.88
CA ASP A 67 2.67 24.36 -5.04
C ASP A 67 2.35 22.87 -5.19
N LEU A 68 2.11 22.45 -6.42
CA LEU A 68 1.82 21.07 -6.78
C LEU A 68 2.98 20.51 -7.62
N TYR A 69 3.21 19.22 -7.43
CA TYR A 69 4.29 18.50 -8.07
C TYR A 69 3.72 17.31 -8.85
N THR A 70 4.48 16.83 -9.83
CA THR A 70 4.08 15.64 -10.60
C THR A 70 4.06 14.41 -9.70
N ALA A 71 2.88 13.82 -9.58
CA ALA A 71 2.61 12.60 -8.83
C ALA A 71 3.03 11.34 -9.60
N PRO A 72 3.02 10.15 -8.98
CA PRO A 72 3.33 8.88 -9.66
C PRO A 72 2.45 8.58 -10.88
N ASP A 73 1.20 9.03 -10.86
CA ASP A 73 0.22 8.87 -11.96
C ASP A 73 0.38 9.91 -13.10
N GLY A 74 1.39 10.80 -13.00
CA GLY A 74 1.66 11.85 -13.98
C GLY A 74 0.83 13.12 -13.78
N THR A 75 -0.11 13.16 -12.85
CA THR A 75 -0.91 14.35 -12.56
C THR A 75 -0.14 15.36 -11.69
N LEU A 76 -0.56 16.63 -11.69
CA LEU A 76 -0.04 17.67 -10.82
C LEU A 76 -0.88 17.73 -9.52
N THR A 77 -0.75 16.69 -8.68
CA THR A 77 -1.53 16.53 -7.44
C THR A 77 -0.68 16.21 -6.22
N ALA A 78 0.61 15.92 -6.38
CA ALA A 78 1.50 15.71 -5.25
C ALA A 78 1.80 17.02 -4.51
N GLN A 79 2.03 16.93 -3.21
CA GLN A 79 2.32 18.08 -2.34
C GLN A 79 3.64 17.87 -1.59
N ALA A 80 4.25 18.94 -1.13
CA ALA A 80 5.43 18.88 -0.29
C ALA A 80 5.10 19.10 1.19
N ILE A 81 5.82 18.42 2.07
CA ILE A 81 5.91 18.77 3.50
C ILE A 81 7.12 19.69 3.68
N THR A 82 6.88 20.86 4.23
CA THR A 82 7.94 21.80 4.63
C THR A 82 7.91 22.01 6.14
N ALA A 83 9.03 22.41 6.74
CA ALA A 83 9.01 22.85 8.14
C ALA A 83 8.36 24.23 8.27
N SER A 84 7.52 24.41 9.29
CA SER A 84 6.85 25.70 9.57
C SER A 84 7.81 26.77 10.10
N SER A 85 8.93 26.34 10.72
CA SER A 85 9.98 27.22 11.25
C SER A 85 11.35 26.54 11.18
N ALA A 86 12.41 27.33 11.19
CA ALA A 86 13.77 26.80 11.30
C ALA A 86 13.97 26.09 12.65
N GLY A 87 14.66 24.96 12.63
CA GLY A 87 14.88 24.12 13.82
C GLY A 87 13.65 23.35 14.30
N ALA A 88 12.54 23.36 13.54
CA ALA A 88 11.36 22.58 13.87
C ALA A 88 11.69 21.09 14.00
N SER A 89 11.14 20.45 15.02
CA SER A 89 11.18 19.01 15.24
C SER A 89 9.77 18.41 15.12
N ASP A 90 9.67 17.10 14.98
CA ASP A 90 8.37 16.41 14.84
C ASP A 90 7.53 17.02 13.71
N VAL A 91 8.13 17.14 12.53
CA VAL A 91 7.50 17.69 11.34
C VAL A 91 6.68 16.60 10.65
N PHE A 92 5.36 16.68 10.74
CA PHE A 92 4.47 15.67 10.19
C PHE A 92 3.11 16.22 9.76
N VAL A 93 2.41 15.43 8.96
CA VAL A 93 0.97 15.54 8.71
C VAL A 93 0.25 14.35 9.30
N ASN A 94 -0.98 14.53 9.79
CA ASN A 94 -1.77 13.44 10.34
C ASN A 94 -3.25 13.56 10.01
N GLN A 95 -3.91 12.41 10.02
CA GLN A 95 -5.37 12.32 9.94
C GLN A 95 -5.90 11.40 11.03
N VAL A 96 -7.07 11.73 11.56
CA VAL A 96 -7.83 10.90 12.51
C VAL A 96 -8.65 9.89 11.74
N VAL A 97 -8.67 8.64 12.23
CA VAL A 97 -9.43 7.54 11.62
C VAL A 97 -10.00 6.62 12.71
N ALA A 98 -11.13 6.00 12.45
CA ALA A 98 -11.68 4.96 13.32
C ALA A 98 -11.03 3.61 13.01
N THR A 99 -10.73 2.84 14.07
CA THR A 99 -10.22 1.47 13.96
C THR A 99 -10.84 0.55 14.99
N THR A 100 -10.84 -0.75 14.72
CA THR A 100 -11.37 -1.81 15.57
C THR A 100 -10.24 -2.65 16.15
N ALA A 101 -10.26 -2.91 17.44
CA ALA A 101 -9.26 -3.76 18.10
C ALA A 101 -9.26 -5.19 17.52
N GLY A 102 -8.08 -5.73 17.28
CA GLY A 102 -7.89 -7.07 16.73
C GLY A 102 -7.86 -7.11 15.21
N GLU A 103 -8.40 -6.09 14.52
CA GLU A 103 -8.34 -6.03 13.06
C GLU A 103 -6.96 -5.64 12.56
N THR A 104 -6.62 -6.17 11.38
CA THR A 104 -5.36 -5.88 10.70
C THR A 104 -5.55 -4.76 9.70
N TYR A 105 -4.64 -3.80 9.73
CA TYR A 105 -4.66 -2.64 8.84
C TYR A 105 -3.33 -2.51 8.10
N THR A 106 -3.41 -2.05 6.87
CA THR A 106 -2.24 -1.61 6.10
C THR A 106 -2.36 -0.12 5.79
N TYR A 107 -1.35 0.63 6.23
CA TYR A 107 -1.20 2.06 5.94
C TYR A 107 -0.10 2.26 4.92
N SER A 108 -0.40 2.88 3.79
CA SER A 108 0.55 3.16 2.72
C SER A 108 0.51 4.62 2.28
N ALA A 109 1.61 5.10 1.73
CA ALA A 109 1.72 6.41 1.10
C ALA A 109 2.78 6.39 -0.01
N HIS A 110 2.62 7.26 -0.99
CA HIS A 110 3.64 7.52 -1.99
C HIS A 110 4.50 8.69 -1.53
N VAL A 111 5.81 8.49 -1.58
CA VAL A 111 6.79 9.45 -1.10
C VAL A 111 7.91 9.63 -2.11
N LYS A 112 8.48 10.84 -2.16
CA LYS A 112 9.66 11.14 -2.94
C LYS A 112 10.56 12.07 -2.14
N VAL A 113 11.86 11.87 -2.27
CA VAL A 113 12.89 12.67 -1.58
C VAL A 113 12.78 14.14 -1.95
N GLY A 114 12.77 14.98 -0.92
CA GLY A 114 13.03 16.41 -1.00
C GLY A 114 14.44 16.71 -0.45
N ALA A 115 14.53 17.58 0.54
CA ALA A 115 15.78 17.82 1.27
C ALA A 115 16.09 16.70 2.28
N ASN A 116 15.11 15.89 2.68
CA ASN A 116 15.28 14.75 3.58
C ASN A 116 15.07 13.42 2.84
N GLY A 117 15.93 12.45 3.17
CA GLY A 117 15.89 11.11 2.59
C GLY A 117 15.00 10.11 3.35
N PHE A 118 14.57 10.44 4.57
CA PHE A 118 13.79 9.52 5.40
C PHE A 118 12.35 9.99 5.62
N VAL A 119 11.44 9.02 5.59
CA VAL A 119 10.03 9.16 5.97
C VAL A 119 9.71 8.17 7.07
N ILE A 120 8.83 8.54 8.00
CA ILE A 120 8.24 7.63 8.96
C ILE A 120 6.76 7.53 8.68
N LEU A 121 6.27 6.31 8.42
CA LEU A 121 4.86 6.02 8.58
C LEU A 121 4.60 5.59 10.01
N GLN A 122 3.63 6.22 10.64
CA GLN A 122 3.23 5.91 12.01
C GLN A 122 1.72 5.80 12.13
N PHE A 123 1.30 4.79 12.88
CA PHE A 123 -0.06 4.64 13.37
C PHE A 123 -0.07 4.64 14.90
N GLY A 124 -1.04 5.30 15.51
CA GLY A 124 -1.25 5.29 16.96
C GLY A 124 -2.72 5.24 17.31
N ASP A 125 -3.11 4.29 18.14
CA ASP A 125 -4.49 4.07 18.64
C ASP A 125 -4.66 4.49 20.12
N GLY A 126 -3.75 5.29 20.62
CA GLY A 126 -3.70 5.73 22.02
C GLY A 126 -3.02 4.72 22.98
N SER A 127 -2.81 3.49 22.54
CA SER A 127 -2.12 2.45 23.34
C SER A 127 -0.66 2.31 22.93
N THR A 128 -0.40 2.07 21.65
CA THR A 128 0.93 1.77 21.14
C THR A 128 1.15 2.44 19.80
N ASN A 129 2.31 3.06 19.62
CA ASN A 129 2.73 3.52 18.30
C ASN A 129 3.31 2.35 17.49
N ARG A 130 2.89 2.27 16.25
CA ARG A 130 3.36 1.34 15.23
C ARG A 130 3.99 2.14 14.13
N GLN A 131 5.25 1.87 13.81
CA GLN A 131 5.97 2.77 12.92
C GLN A 131 7.13 2.07 12.22
N ALA A 132 7.49 2.58 11.05
CA ALA A 132 8.72 2.25 10.35
C ALA A 132 9.34 3.46 9.69
N TRP A 133 10.66 3.47 9.63
CA TRP A 133 11.48 4.42 8.87
C TRP A 133 11.78 3.83 7.51
N PHE A 134 11.57 4.62 6.47
CA PHE A 134 11.93 4.24 5.10
C PHE A 134 12.91 5.27 4.56
N ASN A 135 13.98 4.78 3.97
CA ASN A 135 14.86 5.62 3.19
C ASN A 135 14.29 5.75 1.77
N ALA A 136 13.65 6.88 1.49
CA ALA A 136 13.01 7.13 0.20
C ALA A 136 14.02 7.31 -0.96
N ASP A 137 15.29 7.57 -0.66
CA ASP A 137 16.37 7.68 -1.65
C ASP A 137 16.87 6.29 -2.08
N THR A 138 17.33 5.49 -1.12
CA THR A 138 17.91 4.17 -1.40
C THR A 138 16.90 3.06 -1.55
N GLY A 139 15.70 3.22 -0.99
CA GLY A 139 14.67 2.20 -1.02
C GLY A 139 14.81 1.14 0.07
N SER A 140 15.46 1.47 1.17
CA SER A 140 15.61 0.54 2.28
C SER A 140 14.64 0.84 3.44
N VAL A 141 14.19 -0.22 4.08
CA VAL A 141 13.49 -0.13 5.36
C VAL A 141 14.51 0.04 6.47
N GLY A 142 14.30 1.04 7.31
CA GLY A 142 15.13 1.29 8.49
C GLY A 142 14.55 0.63 9.75
N SER A 143 14.60 1.35 10.86
CA SER A 143 14.00 0.88 12.12
C SER A 143 12.50 0.69 11.98
N ALA A 144 11.97 -0.35 12.63
CA ALA A 144 10.54 -0.64 12.66
C ALA A 144 10.14 -1.13 14.06
N SER A 145 8.91 -0.86 14.49
CA SER A 145 8.40 -1.29 15.78
C SER A 145 6.91 -1.59 15.73
N ASN A 146 6.52 -2.69 16.41
CA ASN A 146 5.15 -3.13 16.63
C ASN A 146 4.35 -3.37 15.32
N LEU A 147 5.00 -3.91 14.30
CA LEU A 147 4.44 -4.17 12.99
C LEU A 147 4.37 -5.67 12.69
N ILE A 148 3.43 -6.05 11.84
CA ILE A 148 3.36 -7.37 11.21
C ILE A 148 4.35 -7.41 10.06
N SER A 149 4.30 -6.38 9.18
CA SER A 149 5.20 -6.28 8.02
C SER A 149 5.42 -4.83 7.59
N THR A 150 6.42 -4.65 6.75
CA THR A 150 6.68 -3.41 6.01
C THR A 150 6.89 -3.76 4.56
N HIS A 151 6.43 -2.90 3.66
CA HIS A 151 6.65 -3.08 2.23
C HIS A 151 7.19 -1.80 1.61
N PHE A 152 8.00 -1.97 0.58
CA PHE A 152 8.64 -0.90 -0.16
C PHE A 152 8.57 -1.21 -1.65
N GLN A 153 7.95 -0.34 -2.43
CA GLN A 153 7.86 -0.46 -3.88
C GLN A 153 8.56 0.72 -4.55
N LYS A 154 9.46 0.44 -5.47
CA LYS A 154 10.11 1.45 -6.30
C LYS A 154 9.20 1.80 -7.47
N LEU A 155 8.96 3.09 -7.66
CA LEU A 155 8.19 3.64 -8.77
C LEU A 155 9.07 4.55 -9.62
N ASP A 156 8.55 4.96 -10.76
CA ASP A 156 9.25 5.85 -11.67
C ASP A 156 9.45 7.26 -11.10
N ASN A 157 10.33 8.04 -11.74
CA ASN A 157 10.59 9.44 -11.42
C ASN A 157 10.99 9.72 -9.96
N GLY A 158 11.59 8.73 -9.29
CA GLY A 158 12.06 8.86 -7.92
C GLY A 158 10.99 8.67 -6.85
N TRP A 159 9.78 8.32 -7.22
CA TRP A 159 8.72 7.97 -6.29
C TRP A 159 8.93 6.59 -5.66
N ARG A 160 8.37 6.43 -4.47
CA ARG A 160 8.32 5.16 -3.73
C ARG A 160 6.95 5.01 -3.10
N ARG A 161 6.39 3.82 -3.15
CA ARG A 161 5.27 3.49 -2.29
C ARG A 161 5.80 2.74 -1.07
N VAL A 162 5.47 3.21 0.11
CA VAL A 162 5.89 2.62 1.38
C VAL A 162 4.65 2.23 2.17
N SER A 163 4.72 1.12 2.92
CA SER A 163 3.60 0.70 3.75
C SER A 163 4.05 0.01 5.04
N ILE A 164 3.18 0.08 6.03
CA ILE A 164 3.25 -0.66 7.28
C ILE A 164 1.96 -1.44 7.50
N THR A 165 2.07 -2.71 7.88
CA THR A 165 0.94 -3.55 8.26
C THR A 165 1.01 -3.82 9.75
N PHE A 166 -0.12 -3.69 10.44
CA PHE A 166 -0.20 -3.80 11.89
C PHE A 166 -1.59 -4.25 12.34
N GLN A 167 -1.66 -4.76 13.58
CA GLN A 167 -2.94 -5.03 14.23
C GLN A 167 -3.27 -3.88 15.18
N ALA A 168 -4.49 -3.34 15.13
CA ALA A 168 -4.96 -2.34 16.07
C ALA A 168 -5.19 -2.97 17.46
N SER A 169 -4.78 -2.27 18.53
CA SER A 169 -4.99 -2.74 19.90
C SER A 169 -6.27 -2.21 20.52
N THR A 170 -6.84 -1.16 19.95
CA THR A 170 -7.96 -0.44 20.55
C THR A 170 -9.04 -0.14 19.52
N THR A 171 -10.30 -0.39 19.88
CA THR A 171 -11.45 0.12 19.13
C THR A 171 -11.66 1.57 19.52
N THR A 172 -11.46 2.46 18.57
CA THR A 172 -11.57 3.91 18.80
C THR A 172 -11.88 4.66 17.53
N SER A 173 -12.51 5.82 17.65
CA SER A 173 -12.72 6.78 16.55
C SER A 173 -11.60 7.81 16.42
N SER A 174 -10.55 7.71 17.21
CA SER A 174 -9.49 8.72 17.33
C SER A 174 -8.07 8.19 17.11
N SER A 175 -7.93 7.09 16.38
CA SER A 175 -6.62 6.64 15.90
C SER A 175 -6.01 7.66 14.96
N LEU A 176 -4.68 7.72 14.94
CA LEU A 176 -3.93 8.67 14.14
C LEU A 176 -3.02 7.94 13.16
N VAL A 177 -3.14 8.27 11.89
CA VAL A 177 -2.10 7.98 10.89
C VAL A 177 -1.25 9.22 10.69
N ARG A 178 0.07 9.04 10.58
CA ARG A 178 1.03 10.15 10.44
C ARG A 178 2.07 9.85 9.38
N ILE A 179 2.45 10.89 8.65
CA ILE A 179 3.62 10.91 7.76
C ILE A 179 4.59 11.94 8.32
N PHE A 180 5.71 11.48 8.86
CA PHE A 180 6.79 12.35 9.32
C PHE A 180 7.89 12.46 8.28
N THR A 181 8.59 13.57 8.28
CA THR A 181 9.92 13.66 7.68
C THR A 181 10.97 13.40 8.77
N ALA A 182 12.03 12.68 8.44
CA ALA A 182 13.09 12.34 9.37
C ALA A 182 14.47 12.51 8.73
N ALA A 183 15.48 12.82 9.55
CA ALA A 183 16.86 13.02 9.08
C ALA A 183 17.63 11.70 8.91
N ALA A 184 17.29 10.68 9.73
CA ALA A 184 17.95 9.38 9.74
C ALA A 184 17.02 8.30 10.26
N SER A 185 17.38 7.03 9.99
CA SER A 185 16.68 5.87 10.54
C SER A 185 16.81 5.82 12.06
N GLY A 186 15.71 5.56 12.75
CA GLY A 186 15.67 5.42 14.21
C GLY A 186 15.82 6.75 14.97
N SER A 187 16.08 7.87 14.28
CA SER A 187 15.96 9.18 14.91
C SER A 187 14.49 9.43 15.22
N SER A 188 14.19 9.95 16.40
CA SER A 188 12.95 10.71 16.54
C SER A 188 12.94 11.73 15.42
N ALA A 189 11.78 12.13 14.92
CA ALA A 189 11.65 13.22 13.94
C ALA A 189 12.23 14.55 14.47
N THR A 190 12.79 14.47 15.67
CA THR A 190 13.49 15.49 16.41
C THR A 190 14.95 15.50 16.02
N GLY A 191 15.42 16.57 15.45
CA GLY A 191 16.84 16.84 15.55
C GLY A 191 17.63 17.06 14.30
N ALA A 192 17.03 17.14 13.13
CA ALA A 192 17.67 17.91 12.08
C ALA A 192 17.16 19.35 12.18
N ALA A 193 18.06 20.31 12.11
CA ALA A 193 17.68 21.70 11.96
C ALA A 193 17.04 21.88 10.57
N PHE A 194 15.73 21.59 10.46
CA PHE A 194 15.01 21.80 9.22
C PHE A 194 14.98 23.28 8.87
N GLN A 195 15.25 23.59 7.63
CA GLN A 195 15.12 24.95 7.10
C GLN A 195 13.65 25.24 6.83
N ALA A 196 13.12 26.32 7.34
CA ALA A 196 11.75 26.74 7.04
C ALA A 196 11.57 26.95 5.53
N GLY A 197 10.42 26.51 5.00
CA GLY A 197 10.06 26.70 3.60
C GLY A 197 10.83 25.83 2.60
N THR A 198 11.70 24.95 3.05
CA THR A 198 12.36 23.95 2.17
C THR A 198 11.47 22.73 2.05
N ASP A 199 11.27 22.22 0.83
CA ASP A 199 10.58 20.97 0.58
C ASP A 199 11.37 19.80 1.16
N LEU A 200 10.88 19.24 2.26
CA LEU A 200 11.56 18.17 2.98
C LEU A 200 11.26 16.81 2.38
N LEU A 201 10.02 16.61 2.00
CA LEU A 201 9.49 15.35 1.46
C LEU A 201 8.31 15.66 0.56
N TYR A 202 8.22 15.01 -0.60
CA TYR A 202 7.01 15.02 -1.42
C TYR A 202 6.14 13.84 -1.06
N ILE A 203 4.82 14.06 -0.98
CA ILE A 203 3.83 13.07 -0.57
C ILE A 203 2.64 13.06 -1.52
N TRP A 204 2.07 11.86 -1.68
CA TRP A 204 0.88 11.63 -2.50
C TRP A 204 0.21 10.32 -2.12
N GLY A 205 -1.10 10.21 -2.36
CA GLY A 205 -1.80 8.94 -2.40
C GLY A 205 -1.74 8.15 -1.09
N ALA A 206 -2.09 8.80 0.04
CA ALA A 206 -2.18 8.12 1.33
C ALA A 206 -3.40 7.18 1.37
N GLN A 207 -3.22 5.96 1.90
CA GLN A 207 -4.25 4.94 1.97
C GLN A 207 -4.14 4.13 3.26
N LEU A 208 -5.26 3.94 3.94
CA LEU A 208 -5.42 3.01 5.06
C LEU A 208 -6.52 2.03 4.72
N GLU A 209 -6.23 0.76 4.80
CA GLU A 209 -7.13 -0.34 4.49
C GLU A 209 -7.21 -1.30 5.66
N GLU A 210 -8.37 -1.91 5.85
CA GLU A 210 -8.54 -3.05 6.75
C GLU A 210 -8.17 -4.32 5.98
N ASP A 211 -6.87 -4.52 5.82
CA ASP A 211 -6.27 -5.60 5.05
C ASP A 211 -4.83 -5.88 5.51
N SER A 212 -4.29 -7.04 5.17
CA SER A 212 -2.93 -7.45 5.46
C SER A 212 -1.86 -6.92 4.49
N ARG A 213 -2.28 -6.29 3.38
CA ARG A 213 -1.41 -5.73 2.34
C ARG A 213 -2.01 -4.48 1.69
N PRO A 214 -1.18 -3.61 1.10
CA PRO A 214 -1.68 -2.46 0.36
C PRO A 214 -2.24 -2.91 -0.99
N SER A 215 -3.46 -2.52 -1.30
CA SER A 215 -4.04 -2.68 -2.64
C SER A 215 -3.60 -1.58 -3.61
N ASN A 216 -4.08 -1.64 -4.85
CA ASN A 216 -3.96 -0.52 -5.77
C ASN A 216 -4.51 0.75 -5.13
N TYR A 217 -3.88 1.87 -5.44
CA TYR A 217 -4.24 3.14 -4.84
C TYR A 217 -5.66 3.57 -5.20
N MET A 218 -6.46 3.87 -4.19
CA MET A 218 -7.83 4.36 -4.30
C MET A 218 -7.90 5.84 -3.91
N VAL A 219 -8.20 6.68 -4.88
CA VAL A 219 -8.36 8.13 -4.66
C VAL A 219 -9.58 8.39 -3.79
N THR A 220 -9.40 9.16 -2.73
CA THR A 220 -10.51 9.64 -1.89
C THR A 220 -10.54 11.16 -1.86
N THR A 221 -11.76 11.69 -1.74
CA THR A 221 -12.02 13.11 -1.48
C THR A 221 -12.69 13.27 -0.11
N ASN A 222 -13.94 13.71 -0.06
CA ASN A 222 -14.67 13.94 1.19
C ASN A 222 -15.32 12.66 1.77
N THR A 223 -15.27 11.57 1.05
CA THR A 223 -15.81 10.27 1.45
C THR A 223 -14.79 9.16 1.21
N ALA A 224 -14.81 8.16 2.08
CA ALA A 224 -14.06 6.94 1.87
C ALA A 224 -14.54 6.24 0.59
N VAL A 225 -13.62 5.71 -0.19
CA VAL A 225 -13.92 4.99 -1.43
C VAL A 225 -13.84 3.50 -1.17
N THR A 226 -14.82 2.79 -1.68
CA THR A 226 -14.92 1.34 -1.63
C THR A 226 -14.86 0.81 -3.06
N VAL A 227 -13.97 -0.14 -3.30
CA VAL A 227 -13.82 -0.81 -4.59
C VAL A 227 -14.01 -2.31 -4.37
N ALA A 228 -14.86 -2.93 -5.17
CA ALA A 228 -14.93 -4.38 -5.22
C ALA A 228 -13.65 -4.92 -5.86
N ALA A 229 -13.11 -6.01 -5.34
CA ALA A 229 -12.00 -6.68 -5.99
C ALA A 229 -12.42 -7.11 -7.40
N SER A 230 -11.57 -6.86 -8.37
CA SER A 230 -11.77 -7.27 -9.76
C SER A 230 -10.55 -8.04 -10.24
N PHE A 231 -10.75 -8.92 -11.22
CA PHE A 231 -9.66 -9.69 -11.83
C PHE A 231 -8.57 -8.84 -12.49
N GLY A 232 -8.82 -7.55 -12.70
CA GLY A 232 -7.84 -6.64 -13.31
C GLY A 232 -6.87 -5.99 -12.34
N ASP A 233 -7.05 -6.17 -11.02
CA ASP A 233 -6.26 -5.48 -10.00
C ASP A 233 -4.97 -6.22 -9.59
N VAL A 234 -4.64 -7.31 -10.25
CA VAL A 234 -3.39 -8.04 -10.01
C VAL A 234 -2.26 -7.29 -10.72
N SER A 235 -1.74 -6.26 -10.10
CA SER A 235 -0.64 -5.45 -10.65
C SER A 235 0.74 -5.86 -10.13
N GLU A 236 0.85 -6.87 -9.29
CA GLU A 236 2.12 -7.34 -8.73
C GLU A 236 2.36 -8.81 -9.06
N VAL A 237 3.46 -9.03 -9.76
CA VAL A 237 4.02 -10.37 -9.96
C VAL A 237 4.69 -10.81 -8.66
N TRP A 238 4.27 -11.93 -8.11
CA TRP A 238 4.88 -12.50 -6.92
C TRP A 238 5.97 -13.51 -7.34
N ASP A 239 7.18 -13.28 -6.85
CA ASP A 239 8.24 -14.28 -6.90
C ASP A 239 7.99 -15.32 -5.80
N PHE A 240 7.55 -16.51 -6.22
CA PHE A 240 7.43 -17.65 -5.33
C PHE A 240 8.75 -18.41 -5.30
N ASP A 241 9.54 -18.19 -4.24
CA ASP A 241 10.69 -18.99 -3.78
C ASP A 241 11.93 -19.15 -4.70
N GLY A 242 12.16 -18.24 -5.61
CA GLY A 242 13.43 -18.22 -6.36
C GLY A 242 13.56 -19.26 -7.45
N THR A 243 12.47 -19.85 -7.92
CA THR A 243 12.42 -20.62 -9.16
C THR A 243 11.43 -19.98 -10.12
N ASP A 244 11.96 -19.10 -10.92
CA ASP A 244 11.44 -18.38 -12.07
C ASP A 244 10.09 -18.84 -12.65
N ILE A 245 8.97 -18.50 -12.00
CA ILE A 245 7.67 -18.48 -12.65
C ILE A 245 7.10 -17.08 -12.48
N MET A 246 7.33 -16.24 -13.48
CA MET A 246 6.60 -14.98 -13.63
C MET A 246 5.24 -15.28 -14.26
N LEU A 247 4.17 -15.01 -13.54
CA LEU A 247 2.83 -15.00 -14.09
C LEU A 247 2.43 -13.55 -14.34
N GLU A 248 2.64 -13.08 -15.56
CA GLU A 248 1.94 -11.90 -16.05
C GLU A 248 0.57 -12.35 -16.59
N ALA A 249 -0.44 -12.32 -15.74
CA ALA A 249 -1.80 -12.57 -16.18
C ALA A 249 -2.62 -11.30 -15.97
N SER A 250 -2.84 -10.55 -17.02
CA SER A 250 -3.93 -9.59 -17.09
C SER A 250 -5.15 -10.31 -17.65
N PHE A 251 -6.09 -10.69 -16.80
CA PHE A 251 -7.35 -11.27 -17.25
C PHE A 251 -8.37 -10.14 -17.46
N SER A 252 -8.86 -9.98 -18.68
CA SER A 252 -10.04 -9.17 -18.90
C SER A 252 -11.29 -10.03 -18.71
N LYS A 253 -12.30 -9.46 -18.08
CA LYS A 253 -13.58 -10.12 -17.77
C LYS A 253 -14.32 -10.64 -19.02
N ASP A 254 -13.96 -10.13 -20.19
CA ASP A 254 -14.64 -10.39 -21.47
C ASP A 254 -13.91 -11.41 -22.36
N GLU A 255 -12.78 -11.93 -21.91
CA GLU A 255 -11.99 -12.92 -22.63
C GLU A 255 -12.31 -14.31 -22.06
N GLY A 256 -12.98 -15.12 -22.82
CA GLY A 256 -13.48 -16.45 -22.50
C GLY A 256 -12.51 -17.39 -21.76
N ALA A 257 -12.86 -18.68 -21.68
CA ALA A 257 -12.06 -19.68 -20.99
C ALA A 257 -10.63 -19.79 -21.55
N TRP A 258 -9.66 -20.00 -20.69
CA TRP A 258 -8.24 -20.19 -21.04
C TRP A 258 -7.86 -21.67 -20.97
N GLU A 259 -6.94 -22.08 -21.80
CA GLU A 259 -6.35 -23.41 -21.73
C GLU A 259 -4.81 -23.35 -21.74
N VAL A 260 -4.17 -24.39 -21.24
CA VAL A 260 -2.72 -24.54 -21.29
C VAL A 260 -2.34 -25.29 -22.53
N ASN A 261 -1.47 -24.73 -23.37
CA ASN A 261 -0.96 -25.39 -24.56
C ASN A 261 0.11 -26.45 -24.22
N SER A 262 0.65 -27.13 -25.25
CA SER A 262 1.68 -28.15 -25.09
C SER A 262 3.01 -27.63 -24.55
N ASP A 263 3.22 -26.32 -24.56
CA ASP A 263 4.45 -25.66 -24.13
C ASP A 263 4.30 -25.01 -22.75
N ASP A 264 3.21 -25.37 -22.02
CA ASP A 264 2.81 -24.85 -20.70
C ASP A 264 2.39 -23.38 -20.70
N ASP A 265 2.08 -22.77 -21.85
CA ASP A 265 1.56 -21.42 -21.94
C ASP A 265 0.03 -21.38 -21.81
N LEU A 266 -0.48 -20.35 -21.12
CA LEU A 266 -1.91 -20.06 -21.08
C LEU A 266 -2.34 -19.38 -22.37
N ILE A 267 -3.26 -20.00 -23.10
CA ILE A 267 -3.84 -19.46 -24.32
C ILE A 267 -5.36 -19.33 -24.21
N PRO A 268 -5.99 -18.31 -24.85
CA PRO A 268 -7.44 -18.22 -24.90
C PRO A 268 -8.03 -19.43 -25.61
N LYS A 269 -9.08 -20.01 -25.06
CA LYS A 269 -9.88 -20.99 -25.81
C LYS A 269 -10.60 -20.27 -26.93
N ASP A 270 -10.36 -20.69 -28.15
CA ASP A 270 -11.15 -20.27 -29.29
C ASP A 270 -12.61 -20.66 -29.07
N VAL A 271 -13.53 -19.68 -29.15
CA VAL A 271 -14.98 -19.86 -29.04
C VAL A 271 -15.53 -20.32 -30.37
#